data_9e9ddc1ec875b3305a612c514e61572d
#
_entry.id   9e9ddc1ec875b3305a612c514e61572d
#
_cell.length_a   1.000
_cell.length_b   1.000
_cell.length_c   1.000
_cell.angle_alpha   90.00
_cell.angle_beta   90.00
_cell.angle_gamma   90.00
#
_symmetry.space_group_name_H-M   'P 1'
#
loop_
_entity.id
_entity.type
_entity.pdbx_description
1 polymer ?
#
loop_
_entity_poly.entity_id
_entity_poly.type
_entity_poly.pdbx_seq_one_letter_code
_entity_poly.pdbx_strand_id
1 'polypeptide(L)'
;SCKEYNALLSRYEARVSDVERKFDEDCIDWTLNQFEERFKGYAKRGKVLEYLHRHVQVLQDTGHTGNSNCYTQLSHMLELFDKKLKDRVFSEVDIKYVKSFDVFLQKRGCVGNTRKYYLKSLRAILNKAIQDNEASQHTYPFGKGGFEINSLEEETDKRYLSEEDLEKIKTGPLNTETGEYTRKLFLFSYYCFGMSFIDMAYLTRENVKEINSHEYIVYKRQKIKHQKNVKPIQIPLTGNLKEILEWFRVNTLLTGDYLLPVVSRDYTGETLYKHIRDRYRRYSKNLKAMAEE
;
A
#
# COMPACT_ATOMS: atom_id res chain seq x y z
N SER A 1 13.74 19.27 41.63
CA SER A 1 12.90 19.86 42.69
C SER A 1 11.91 18.82 43.20
N CYS A 2 11.37 18.98 44.40
CA CYS A 2 10.38 18.06 45.02
C CYS A 2 9.13 17.87 44.13
N LYS A 3 8.73 18.90 43.36
CA LYS A 3 7.61 18.87 42.42
C LYS A 3 7.88 17.95 41.23
N GLU A 4 9.10 17.89 40.72
CA GLU A 4 9.46 16.99 39.62
C GLU A 4 9.49 15.54 40.07
N TYR A 5 9.96 15.26 41.28
CA TYR A 5 9.92 13.90 41.82
C TYR A 5 8.48 13.43 42.09
N ASN A 6 7.61 14.28 42.60
CA ASN A 6 6.21 13.94 42.81
C ASN A 6 5.48 13.69 41.46
N ALA A 7 5.76 14.50 40.46
CA ALA A 7 5.20 14.27 39.10
C ALA A 7 5.70 12.96 38.48
N LEU A 8 6.96 12.58 38.76
CA LEU A 8 7.52 11.31 38.29
C LEU A 8 6.88 10.13 39.03
N LEU A 9 6.73 10.20 40.35
CA LEU A 9 6.05 9.20 41.20
C LEU A 9 4.61 8.98 40.72
N SER A 10 3.82 10.04 40.54
CA SER A 10 2.44 9.94 40.06
C SER A 10 2.34 9.28 38.66
N ARG A 11 3.34 9.49 37.81
CA ARG A 11 3.43 8.78 36.53
C ARG A 11 3.68 7.28 36.69
N TYR A 12 4.53 6.89 37.64
CA TYR A 12 4.78 5.47 37.91
C TYR A 12 3.58 4.80 38.57
N GLU A 13 2.93 5.45 39.50
CA GLU A 13 1.70 4.96 40.15
C GLU A 13 0.58 4.73 39.10
N ALA A 14 0.34 5.70 38.22
CA ALA A 14 -0.62 5.57 37.15
C ALA A 14 -0.28 4.38 36.23
N ARG A 15 1.01 4.13 35.98
CA ARG A 15 1.46 2.97 35.17
C ARG A 15 1.21 1.64 35.85
N VAL A 16 1.49 1.56 37.14
CA VAL A 16 1.22 0.36 37.95
C VAL A 16 -0.26 0.05 37.89
N SER A 17 -1.11 1.02 38.23
CA SER A 17 -2.56 0.86 38.19
C SER A 17 -3.11 0.46 36.80
N ASP A 18 -2.52 0.98 35.74
CA ASP A 18 -2.89 0.60 34.36
C ASP A 18 -2.52 -0.85 34.02
N VAL A 19 -1.37 -1.33 34.51
CA VAL A 19 -0.94 -2.72 34.30
C VAL A 19 -1.80 -3.68 35.10
N GLU A 20 -2.10 -3.35 36.37
CA GLU A 20 -2.99 -4.13 37.26
C GLU A 20 -4.40 -4.23 36.65
N ARG A 21 -5.00 -3.11 36.29
CA ARG A 21 -6.32 -3.07 35.65
C ARG A 21 -6.41 -3.94 34.41
N LYS A 22 -5.37 -4.00 33.58
CA LYS A 22 -5.35 -4.84 32.38
C LYS A 22 -5.27 -6.33 32.70
N PHE A 23 -4.61 -6.73 33.77
CA PHE A 23 -4.67 -8.10 34.25
C PHE A 23 -6.06 -8.47 34.75
N ASP A 24 -6.72 -7.55 35.47
CA ASP A 24 -8.09 -7.73 35.95
C ASP A 24 -9.10 -7.81 34.79
N GLU A 25 -8.99 -6.92 33.78
CA GLU A 25 -9.82 -6.93 32.56
C GLU A 25 -9.65 -8.25 31.75
N ASP A 26 -8.42 -8.76 31.70
CA ASP A 26 -8.09 -10.02 31.03
C ASP A 26 -8.47 -11.26 31.90
N CYS A 27 -8.93 -11.07 33.14
CA CYS A 27 -9.21 -12.12 34.13
C CYS A 27 -8.02 -13.08 34.33
N ILE A 28 -6.80 -12.55 34.35
CA ILE A 28 -5.56 -13.34 34.49
C ILE A 28 -4.97 -13.11 35.89
N ASP A 29 -4.82 -14.20 36.64
CA ASP A 29 -3.94 -14.21 37.83
C ASP A 29 -2.50 -14.03 37.36
N TRP A 30 -1.87 -12.96 37.80
CA TRP A 30 -0.55 -12.60 37.33
C TRP A 30 0.54 -12.87 38.39
N THR A 31 1.74 -13.21 37.91
CA THR A 31 2.95 -13.33 38.70
C THR A 31 3.76 -12.05 38.60
N LEU A 32 4.66 -11.83 39.59
CA LEU A 32 5.55 -10.66 39.59
C LEU A 32 6.38 -10.55 38.30
N ASN A 33 6.83 -11.68 37.74
CA ASN A 33 7.57 -11.70 36.47
C ASN A 33 6.70 -11.22 35.29
N GLN A 34 5.45 -11.64 35.20
CA GLN A 34 4.51 -11.16 34.17
C GLN A 34 4.19 -9.68 34.32
N PHE A 35 4.06 -9.21 35.57
CA PHE A 35 3.90 -7.78 35.86
C PHE A 35 5.15 -6.99 35.41
N GLU A 36 6.35 -7.43 35.79
CA GLU A 36 7.59 -6.79 35.38
C GLU A 36 7.76 -6.72 33.87
N GLU A 37 7.45 -7.79 33.16
CA GLU A 37 7.49 -7.82 31.70
C GLU A 37 6.53 -6.82 31.07
N ARG A 38 5.28 -6.78 31.55
CA ARG A 38 4.28 -5.78 31.10
C ARG A 38 4.73 -4.37 31.47
N PHE A 39 5.23 -4.15 32.67
CA PHE A 39 5.69 -2.85 33.15
C PHE A 39 6.95 -2.37 32.41
N LYS A 40 7.94 -3.24 32.18
CA LYS A 40 9.13 -2.95 31.35
C LYS A 40 8.76 -2.71 29.90
N GLY A 41 7.79 -3.45 29.38
CA GLY A 41 7.22 -3.22 28.05
C GLY A 41 6.54 -1.85 27.90
N TYR A 42 6.02 -1.29 28.99
CA TYR A 42 5.40 0.05 29.00
C TYR A 42 6.38 1.18 28.63
N ALA A 43 7.67 1.03 28.97
CA ALA A 43 8.69 2.03 28.62
C ALA A 43 9.01 2.05 27.12
N LYS A 44 8.76 0.93 26.42
CA LYS A 44 8.91 0.81 24.96
C LYS A 44 7.61 1.03 24.19
N ARG A 45 6.48 1.09 24.90
CA ARG A 45 5.16 1.33 24.31
C ARG A 45 4.99 2.81 23.97
N GLY A 46 4.19 3.06 22.96
CA GLY A 46 3.82 4.40 22.59
C GLY A 46 4.84 5.15 21.74
N LYS A 47 5.98 4.56 21.37
CA LYS A 47 6.93 5.19 20.45
C LYS A 47 6.50 5.00 18.99
N VAL A 48 6.33 6.10 18.30
CA VAL A 48 5.77 6.15 16.94
C VAL A 48 6.62 5.35 15.95
N LEU A 49 7.94 5.59 15.93
CA LEU A 49 8.83 4.96 14.95
C LEU A 49 8.98 3.46 15.19
N GLU A 50 9.14 3.03 16.43
CA GLU A 50 9.25 1.62 16.78
C GLU A 50 7.98 0.85 16.43
N TYR A 51 6.81 1.44 16.70
CA TYR A 51 5.52 0.85 16.34
C TYR A 51 5.35 0.74 14.82
N LEU A 52 5.70 1.80 14.07
CA LEU A 52 5.68 1.79 12.61
C LEU A 52 6.56 0.67 12.05
N HIS A 53 7.78 0.52 12.54
CA HIS A 53 8.70 -0.52 12.07
C HIS A 53 8.18 -1.93 12.37
N ARG A 54 7.64 -2.16 13.59
CA ARG A 54 7.00 -3.45 13.92
C ARG A 54 5.84 -3.74 12.99
N HIS A 55 4.99 -2.74 12.72
CA HIS A 55 3.85 -2.92 11.83
C HIS A 55 4.28 -3.20 10.38
N VAL A 56 5.31 -2.52 9.88
CA VAL A 56 5.91 -2.79 8.57
C VAL A 56 6.41 -4.22 8.49
N GLN A 57 7.11 -4.72 9.51
CA GLN A 57 7.63 -6.09 9.56
C GLN A 57 6.49 -7.11 9.50
N VAL A 58 5.46 -6.96 10.31
CA VAL A 58 4.27 -7.84 10.29
C VAL A 58 3.63 -7.88 8.90
N LEU A 59 3.52 -6.74 8.22
CA LEU A 59 2.97 -6.68 6.87
C LEU A 59 3.86 -7.38 5.83
N GLN A 60 5.19 -7.32 5.99
CA GLN A 60 6.14 -8.04 5.14
C GLN A 60 6.02 -9.54 5.35
N ASP A 61 6.02 -10.00 6.59
CA ASP A 61 5.94 -11.41 6.96
C ASP A 61 4.62 -12.05 6.51
N THR A 62 3.53 -11.26 6.46
CA THR A 62 2.21 -11.69 5.98
C THR A 62 1.98 -11.46 4.48
N GLY A 63 3.01 -11.07 3.73
CA GLY A 63 2.94 -10.89 2.27
C GLY A 63 2.17 -9.65 1.80
N HIS A 64 1.84 -8.71 2.70
CA HIS A 64 1.16 -7.45 2.37
C HIS A 64 2.14 -6.35 1.91
N THR A 65 3.01 -6.69 0.94
CA THR A 65 4.12 -5.84 0.47
C THR A 65 3.69 -4.44 0.05
N GLY A 66 2.52 -4.30 -0.58
CA GLY A 66 1.99 -2.99 -0.98
C GLY A 66 1.73 -2.05 0.21
N ASN A 67 1.09 -2.57 1.27
CA ASN A 67 0.81 -1.82 2.49
C ASN A 67 2.08 -1.55 3.28
N SER A 68 2.98 -2.52 3.39
CA SER A 68 4.28 -2.36 4.03
C SER A 68 5.06 -1.18 3.41
N ASN A 69 5.11 -1.08 2.09
CA ASN A 69 5.74 0.04 1.39
C ASN A 69 5.08 1.40 1.70
N CYS A 70 3.76 1.46 1.87
CA CYS A 70 3.07 2.69 2.26
C CYS A 70 3.55 3.20 3.62
N TYR A 71 3.66 2.32 4.60
CA TYR A 71 4.12 2.69 5.94
C TYR A 71 5.62 2.93 6.01
N THR A 72 6.42 2.23 5.21
CA THR A 72 7.86 2.52 5.06
C THR A 72 8.07 3.94 4.49
N GLN A 73 7.29 4.34 3.48
CA GLN A 73 7.36 5.70 2.95
C GLN A 73 6.89 6.75 3.97
N LEU A 74 5.85 6.43 4.74
CA LEU A 74 5.41 7.30 5.85
C LEU A 74 6.51 7.46 6.90
N SER A 75 7.14 6.36 7.34
CA SER A 75 8.26 6.38 8.29
C SER A 75 9.38 7.30 7.80
N HIS A 76 9.84 7.09 6.57
CA HIS A 76 10.88 7.92 5.97
C HIS A 76 10.49 9.41 5.92
N MET A 77 9.24 9.72 5.56
CA MET A 77 8.78 11.11 5.49
C MET A 77 8.67 11.75 6.87
N LEU A 78 8.26 11.00 7.89
CA LEU A 78 8.24 11.45 9.28
C LEU A 78 9.65 11.66 9.85
N GLU A 79 10.63 10.80 9.51
CA GLU A 79 12.04 10.98 9.90
C GLU A 79 12.68 12.24 9.28
N LEU A 80 12.29 12.58 8.06
CA LEU A 80 12.72 13.83 7.42
C LEU A 80 12.12 15.06 8.09
N PHE A 81 10.87 14.95 8.55
CA PHE A 81 10.14 16.01 9.22
C PHE A 81 10.58 16.20 10.67
N ASP A 82 10.61 15.13 11.44
CA ASP A 82 10.83 15.15 12.89
C ASP A 82 12.16 14.47 13.25
N LYS A 83 13.18 15.28 13.55
CA LYS A 83 14.51 14.79 13.95
C LYS A 83 14.53 14.05 15.29
N LYS A 84 13.48 14.19 16.09
CA LYS A 84 13.30 13.52 17.38
C LYS A 84 12.33 12.34 17.30
N LEU A 85 11.97 11.88 16.09
CA LEU A 85 10.97 10.83 15.87
C LEU A 85 11.30 9.53 16.64
N LYS A 86 12.58 9.21 16.84
CA LYS A 86 13.02 8.03 17.60
C LYS A 86 12.48 8.00 19.02
N ASP A 87 12.35 9.19 19.62
CA ASP A 87 11.88 9.34 21.00
C ASP A 87 10.42 9.82 21.08
N ARG A 88 9.83 10.15 19.92
CA ARG A 88 8.46 10.64 19.83
C ARG A 88 7.45 9.58 20.27
N VAL A 89 6.63 9.91 21.25
CA VAL A 89 5.52 9.08 21.70
C VAL A 89 4.21 9.50 21.03
N PHE A 90 3.25 8.57 20.94
CA PHE A 90 1.96 8.86 20.28
C PHE A 90 1.17 9.98 20.93
N SER A 91 1.30 10.20 22.24
CA SER A 91 0.64 11.32 22.93
C SER A 91 1.11 12.71 22.48
N GLU A 92 2.25 12.79 21.81
CA GLU A 92 2.79 14.04 21.24
C GLU A 92 2.38 14.24 19.76
N VAL A 93 1.73 13.24 19.15
CA VAL A 93 1.19 13.33 17.78
C VAL A 93 -0.22 13.91 17.85
N ASP A 94 -0.29 15.14 18.28
CA ASP A 94 -1.52 15.93 18.39
C ASP A 94 -1.89 16.65 17.08
N ILE A 95 -2.95 17.44 17.12
CA ILE A 95 -3.40 18.24 15.96
C ILE A 95 -2.34 19.24 15.48
N LYS A 96 -1.52 19.80 16.40
CA LYS A 96 -0.45 20.75 16.03
C LYS A 96 0.66 20.04 15.28
N TYR A 97 1.02 18.83 15.73
CA TYR A 97 1.99 17.98 15.04
C TYR A 97 1.53 17.65 13.62
N VAL A 98 0.28 17.21 13.44
CA VAL A 98 -0.29 16.87 12.15
C VAL A 98 -0.35 18.08 11.21
N LYS A 99 -0.77 19.26 11.72
CA LYS A 99 -0.74 20.50 10.93
C LYS A 99 0.67 20.88 10.49
N SER A 100 1.66 20.74 11.38
CA SER A 100 3.06 21.03 11.07
C SER A 100 3.62 20.04 10.04
N PHE A 101 3.25 18.77 10.12
CA PHE A 101 3.62 17.76 9.13
C PHE A 101 2.98 18.04 7.76
N ASP A 102 1.72 18.47 7.72
CA ASP A 102 1.06 18.88 6.48
C ASP A 102 1.76 20.05 5.80
N VAL A 103 2.11 21.11 6.59
CA VAL A 103 2.88 22.26 6.08
C VAL A 103 4.25 21.82 5.57
N PHE A 104 4.91 20.89 6.25
CA PHE A 104 6.18 20.33 5.78
C PHE A 104 6.04 19.63 4.43
N LEU A 105 5.01 18.80 4.27
CA LEU A 105 4.73 18.11 3.00
C LEU A 105 4.45 19.12 1.88
N GLN A 106 3.69 20.19 2.17
CA GLN A 106 3.40 21.26 1.21
C GLN A 106 4.69 21.97 0.77
N LYS A 107 5.57 22.33 1.71
CA LYS A 107 6.87 22.97 1.42
C LYS A 107 7.79 22.08 0.57
N ARG A 108 7.62 20.77 0.62
CA ARG A 108 8.31 19.80 -0.25
C ARG A 108 7.69 19.66 -1.65
N GLY A 109 6.68 20.43 -1.97
CA GLY A 109 5.99 20.40 -3.26
C GLY A 109 4.98 19.25 -3.40
N CYS A 110 4.55 18.60 -2.30
CA CYS A 110 3.52 17.59 -2.35
C CYS A 110 2.16 18.24 -2.64
N VAL A 111 1.50 17.81 -3.72
CA VAL A 111 0.13 18.20 -4.05
C VAL A 111 -0.86 17.62 -3.03
N GLY A 112 -2.09 18.16 -2.97
CA GLY A 112 -3.11 17.80 -1.97
C GLY A 112 -3.38 16.31 -1.88
N ASN A 113 -3.53 15.62 -2.99
CA ASN A 113 -3.75 14.17 -3.02
C ASN A 113 -2.57 13.37 -2.44
N THR A 114 -1.32 13.82 -2.62
CA THR A 114 -0.13 13.21 -2.02
C THR A 114 -0.09 13.46 -0.50
N ARG A 115 -0.40 14.66 -0.06
CA ARG A 115 -0.52 15.02 1.36
C ARG A 115 -1.61 14.18 2.03
N LYS A 116 -2.78 14.08 1.38
CA LYS A 116 -3.89 13.21 1.78
C LYS A 116 -3.45 11.76 1.96
N TYR A 117 -2.62 11.22 1.05
CA TYR A 117 -2.09 9.86 1.15
C TYR A 117 -1.26 9.64 2.42
N TYR A 118 -0.28 10.52 2.72
CA TYR A 118 0.54 10.41 3.93
C TYR A 118 -0.29 10.56 5.20
N LEU A 119 -1.21 11.51 5.24
CA LEU A 119 -2.05 11.76 6.41
C LEU A 119 -3.09 10.64 6.64
N LYS A 120 -3.62 10.02 5.59
CA LYS A 120 -4.43 8.80 5.70
C LYS A 120 -3.62 7.64 6.29
N SER A 121 -2.38 7.48 5.88
CA SER A 121 -1.48 6.44 6.39
C SER A 121 -1.14 6.69 7.88
N LEU A 122 -0.87 7.93 8.26
CA LEU A 122 -0.66 8.32 9.65
C LEU A 122 -1.92 8.08 10.50
N ARG A 123 -3.09 8.45 10.01
CA ARG A 123 -4.37 8.17 10.67
C ARG A 123 -4.58 6.68 10.89
N ALA A 124 -4.30 5.85 9.88
CA ALA A 124 -4.46 4.41 9.98
C ALA A 124 -3.54 3.80 11.05
N ILE A 125 -2.29 4.24 11.12
CA ILE A 125 -1.34 3.82 12.16
C ILE A 125 -1.79 4.25 13.55
N LEU A 126 -2.27 5.48 13.72
CA LEU A 126 -2.81 5.97 14.99
C LEU A 126 -4.01 5.15 15.46
N ASN A 127 -4.96 4.88 14.55
CA ASN A 127 -6.12 4.06 14.87
C ASN A 127 -5.70 2.64 15.32
N LYS A 128 -4.73 2.05 14.61
CA LYS A 128 -4.21 0.75 14.98
C LYS A 128 -3.47 0.78 16.32
N ALA A 129 -2.65 1.79 16.56
CA ALA A 129 -1.96 1.97 17.85
C ALA A 129 -2.94 2.16 19.02
N ILE A 130 -4.08 2.82 18.79
CA ILE A 130 -5.16 2.92 19.78
C ILE A 130 -5.79 1.56 20.06
N GLN A 131 -6.10 0.76 19.02
CA GLN A 131 -6.62 -0.58 19.18
C GLN A 131 -5.64 -1.52 19.92
N ASP A 132 -4.34 -1.35 19.68
CA ASP A 132 -3.28 -2.11 20.34
C ASP A 132 -2.89 -1.52 21.72
N ASN A 133 -3.61 -0.52 22.21
CA ASN A 133 -3.32 0.19 23.48
C ASN A 133 -1.92 0.85 23.58
N GLU A 134 -1.36 1.22 22.44
CA GLU A 134 -0.08 1.95 22.35
C GLU A 134 -0.28 3.47 22.27
N ALA A 135 -1.47 3.92 21.86
CA ALA A 135 -1.86 5.32 21.77
C ALA A 135 -3.19 5.58 22.50
N SER A 136 -3.39 6.83 22.94
CA SER A 136 -4.63 7.26 23.60
C SER A 136 -5.58 7.95 22.63
N GLN A 137 -6.88 7.72 22.80
CA GLN A 137 -7.92 8.44 22.07
C GLN A 137 -7.95 9.94 22.40
N HIS A 138 -7.48 10.34 23.61
CA HIS A 138 -7.50 11.75 24.06
C HIS A 138 -6.66 12.68 23.20
N THR A 139 -5.56 12.21 22.65
CA THR A 139 -4.66 13.02 21.80
C THR A 139 -4.89 12.81 20.32
N TYR A 140 -5.97 12.08 19.96
CA TYR A 140 -6.25 11.72 18.58
C TYR A 140 -6.52 12.95 17.69
N PRO A 141 -5.67 13.21 16.67
CA PRO A 141 -5.71 14.47 15.92
C PRO A 141 -6.75 14.53 14.81
N PHE A 142 -7.40 13.41 14.47
CA PHE A 142 -8.31 13.29 13.32
C PHE A 142 -9.79 13.12 13.70
N GLY A 143 -10.13 13.31 14.98
CA GLY A 143 -11.50 13.24 15.48
C GLY A 143 -12.35 14.46 15.11
N LYS A 144 -13.52 14.55 15.72
CA LYS A 144 -14.43 15.71 15.57
C LYS A 144 -13.72 16.99 16.00
N GLY A 145 -13.64 17.99 15.10
CA GLY A 145 -12.87 19.23 15.34
C GLY A 145 -11.36 19.08 15.16
N GLY A 146 -10.87 17.89 14.76
CA GLY A 146 -9.46 17.63 14.45
C GLY A 146 -9.06 18.04 13.01
N PHE A 147 -7.99 17.43 12.52
CA PHE A 147 -7.51 17.70 11.16
C PHE A 147 -8.39 17.03 10.10
N GLU A 148 -8.92 17.80 9.18
CA GLU A 148 -9.79 17.33 8.11
C GLU A 148 -8.99 16.90 6.88
N ILE A 149 -8.69 15.59 6.75
CA ILE A 149 -7.92 15.07 5.63
C ILE A 149 -8.63 15.24 4.28
N ASN A 150 -9.97 15.22 4.27
CA ASN A 150 -10.74 15.31 3.02
C ASN A 150 -10.67 16.72 2.39
N SER A 151 -10.36 17.76 3.17
CA SER A 151 -10.14 19.11 2.64
C SER A 151 -8.94 19.24 1.71
N LEU A 152 -8.05 18.22 1.70
CA LEU A 152 -6.88 18.16 0.83
C LEU A 152 -7.16 17.50 -0.52
N GLU A 153 -8.39 17.09 -0.76
CA GLU A 153 -8.75 16.42 -2.02
C GLU A 153 -8.74 17.42 -3.17
N GLU A 154 -7.92 17.13 -4.16
CA GLU A 154 -7.85 17.87 -5.41
C GLU A 154 -8.47 17.01 -6.51
N GLU A 155 -9.35 17.60 -7.30
CA GLU A 155 -9.86 16.96 -8.50
C GLU A 155 -8.71 16.73 -9.49
N THR A 156 -8.67 15.55 -10.06
CA THR A 156 -7.73 15.21 -11.11
C THR A 156 -8.48 15.07 -12.42
N ASP A 157 -7.97 15.70 -13.47
CA ASP A 157 -8.52 15.56 -14.80
C ASP A 157 -8.59 14.09 -15.19
N LYS A 158 -9.77 13.65 -15.61
CA LYS A 158 -9.94 12.31 -16.16
C LYS A 158 -9.34 12.31 -17.57
N ARG A 159 -8.19 11.70 -17.71
CA ARG A 159 -7.55 11.49 -19.00
C ARG A 159 -8.18 10.27 -19.67
N TYR A 160 -8.66 10.45 -20.87
CA TYR A 160 -9.16 9.38 -21.74
C TYR A 160 -8.48 9.50 -23.11
N LEU A 161 -8.37 8.39 -23.79
CA LEU A 161 -7.93 8.37 -25.19
C LEU A 161 -9.15 8.54 -26.09
N SER A 162 -9.01 9.36 -27.12
CA SER A 162 -10.00 9.42 -28.19
C SER A 162 -9.98 8.11 -29.00
N GLU A 163 -11.04 7.85 -29.75
CA GLU A 163 -11.06 6.71 -30.69
C GLU A 163 -9.95 6.83 -31.75
N GLU A 164 -9.69 8.06 -32.20
CA GLU A 164 -8.60 8.36 -33.14
C GLU A 164 -7.22 8.01 -32.54
N ASP A 165 -6.94 8.43 -31.32
CA ASP A 165 -5.67 8.11 -30.65
C ASP A 165 -5.53 6.62 -30.39
N LEU A 166 -6.64 5.94 -30.06
CA LEU A 166 -6.63 4.49 -29.90
C LEU A 166 -6.29 3.79 -31.22
N GLU A 167 -6.83 4.28 -32.33
CA GLU A 167 -6.56 3.71 -33.65
C GLU A 167 -5.10 3.94 -34.08
N LYS A 168 -4.54 5.12 -33.79
CA LYS A 168 -3.11 5.39 -33.94
C LYS A 168 -2.24 4.42 -33.14
N ILE A 169 -2.64 4.14 -31.88
CA ILE A 169 -1.93 3.14 -31.05
C ILE A 169 -1.99 1.76 -31.67
N LYS A 170 -3.12 1.34 -32.25
CA LYS A 170 -3.29 0.02 -32.87
C LYS A 170 -2.46 -0.15 -34.17
N THR A 171 -2.47 0.87 -35.01
CA THR A 171 -1.99 0.77 -36.39
C THR A 171 -0.73 1.57 -36.71
N GLY A 172 -0.38 2.54 -35.87
CA GLY A 172 0.76 3.43 -36.08
C GLY A 172 2.09 2.66 -36.24
N PRO A 173 3.05 3.19 -36.99
CA PRO A 173 4.35 2.54 -37.15
C PRO A 173 5.08 2.48 -35.78
N LEU A 174 5.84 1.42 -35.57
CA LEU A 174 6.70 1.24 -34.42
C LEU A 174 8.11 0.94 -34.87
N ASN A 175 9.06 1.66 -34.33
CA ASN A 175 10.46 1.59 -34.70
C ASN A 175 11.25 0.52 -33.94
N THR A 176 10.62 -0.16 -32.97
CA THR A 176 11.32 -1.13 -32.10
C THR A 176 10.43 -2.31 -31.71
N GLU A 177 11.05 -3.49 -31.52
CA GLU A 177 10.38 -4.68 -30.95
C GLU A 177 9.80 -4.39 -29.55
N THR A 178 10.48 -3.55 -28.77
CA THR A 178 10.00 -3.10 -27.45
C THR A 178 8.71 -2.28 -27.55
N GLY A 179 8.54 -1.53 -28.64
CA GLY A 179 7.31 -0.80 -28.95
C GLY A 179 6.16 -1.77 -29.17
N GLU A 180 6.33 -2.81 -30.01
CA GLU A 180 5.27 -3.79 -30.28
C GLU A 180 4.89 -4.58 -29.03
N TYR A 181 5.86 -5.00 -28.22
CA TYR A 181 5.61 -5.60 -26.92
C TYR A 181 4.75 -4.68 -26.02
N THR A 182 5.08 -3.40 -25.96
CA THR A 182 4.38 -2.39 -25.16
C THR A 182 2.97 -2.17 -25.68
N ARG A 183 2.81 -2.07 -27.00
CA ARG A 183 1.51 -1.96 -27.68
C ARG A 183 0.60 -3.15 -27.34
N LYS A 184 1.11 -4.37 -27.47
CA LYS A 184 0.34 -5.59 -27.18
C LYS A 184 -0.11 -5.66 -25.73
N LEU A 185 0.73 -5.28 -24.76
CA LEU A 185 0.33 -5.19 -23.35
C LEU A 185 -0.72 -4.10 -23.11
N PHE A 186 -0.60 -2.96 -23.78
CA PHE A 186 -1.59 -1.89 -23.68
C PHE A 186 -2.94 -2.35 -24.23
N LEU A 187 -2.96 -2.91 -25.43
CA LEU A 187 -4.18 -3.41 -26.05
C LEU A 187 -4.80 -4.58 -25.29
N PHE A 188 -3.99 -5.45 -24.70
CA PHE A 188 -4.49 -6.48 -23.79
C PHE A 188 -5.22 -5.87 -22.61
N SER A 189 -4.60 -4.88 -21.93
CA SER A 189 -5.26 -4.14 -20.85
C SER A 189 -6.57 -3.49 -21.30
N TYR A 190 -6.57 -2.84 -22.47
CA TYR A 190 -7.72 -2.19 -23.04
C TYR A 190 -8.87 -3.16 -23.32
N TYR A 191 -8.62 -4.26 -24.03
CA TYR A 191 -9.63 -5.29 -24.31
C TYR A 191 -10.08 -6.05 -23.06
N CYS A 192 -9.29 -6.01 -22.00
CA CYS A 192 -9.66 -6.48 -20.67
C CYS A 192 -10.30 -5.39 -19.80
N PHE A 193 -10.95 -4.38 -20.38
CA PHE A 193 -11.66 -3.28 -19.68
C PHE A 193 -10.78 -2.53 -18.69
N GLY A 194 -9.51 -2.28 -19.01
CA GLY A 194 -8.58 -1.56 -18.16
C GLY A 194 -7.98 -2.42 -17.05
N MET A 195 -7.73 -3.70 -17.33
CA MET A 195 -7.03 -4.58 -16.39
C MET A 195 -5.70 -3.95 -15.97
N SER A 196 -5.46 -3.88 -14.66
CA SER A 196 -4.23 -3.26 -14.17
C SER A 196 -2.99 -4.07 -14.51
N PHE A 197 -1.84 -3.40 -14.69
CA PHE A 197 -0.59 -4.07 -15.02
C PHE A 197 -0.20 -5.17 -14.01
N ILE A 198 -0.46 -4.93 -12.72
CA ILE A 198 -0.20 -5.95 -11.70
C ILE A 198 -1.13 -7.16 -11.86
N ASP A 199 -2.41 -6.95 -12.22
CA ASP A 199 -3.32 -8.05 -12.46
C ASP A 199 -2.88 -8.86 -13.70
N MET A 200 -2.47 -8.19 -14.79
CA MET A 200 -1.89 -8.83 -15.97
C MET A 200 -0.66 -9.68 -15.63
N ALA A 201 0.23 -9.16 -14.77
CA ALA A 201 1.46 -9.85 -14.38
C ALA A 201 1.23 -11.16 -13.62
N TYR A 202 0.08 -11.33 -13.00
CA TYR A 202 -0.28 -12.52 -12.24
C TYR A 202 -1.21 -13.47 -13.00
N LEU A 203 -1.57 -13.17 -14.25
CA LEU A 203 -2.39 -14.09 -15.04
C LEU A 203 -1.60 -15.34 -15.43
N THR A 204 -2.21 -16.49 -15.17
CA THR A 204 -1.71 -17.82 -15.56
C THR A 204 -2.70 -18.53 -16.47
N ARG A 205 -2.30 -19.65 -17.04
CA ARG A 205 -3.19 -20.52 -17.85
C ARG A 205 -4.43 -20.95 -17.08
N GLU A 206 -4.32 -21.12 -15.75
CA GLU A 206 -5.46 -21.46 -14.91
C GLU A 206 -6.55 -20.39 -14.87
N ASN A 207 -6.21 -19.14 -15.23
CA ASN A 207 -7.21 -18.07 -15.35
C ASN A 207 -8.07 -18.16 -16.58
N VAL A 208 -7.68 -18.94 -17.60
CA VAL A 208 -8.53 -19.22 -18.77
C VAL A 208 -9.49 -20.33 -18.41
N LYS A 209 -10.79 -20.05 -18.42
CA LYS A 209 -11.85 -20.99 -18.07
C LYS A 209 -12.86 -21.07 -19.19
N GLU A 210 -13.31 -22.27 -19.47
CA GLU A 210 -14.48 -22.50 -20.33
C GLU A 210 -15.76 -22.49 -19.50
N ILE A 211 -16.71 -21.64 -19.88
CA ILE A 211 -18.02 -21.50 -19.25
C ILE A 211 -19.07 -21.48 -20.35
N ASN A 212 -19.98 -22.45 -20.36
CA ASN A 212 -21.03 -22.57 -21.38
C ASN A 212 -20.47 -22.53 -22.82
N SER A 213 -19.42 -23.31 -23.10
CA SER A 213 -18.74 -23.40 -24.38
C SER A 213 -18.10 -22.09 -24.89
N HIS A 214 -17.85 -21.15 -23.99
CA HIS A 214 -17.12 -19.90 -24.26
C HIS A 214 -15.95 -19.77 -23.31
N GLU A 215 -14.84 -19.25 -23.81
CA GLU A 215 -13.65 -19.02 -23.00
C GLU A 215 -13.67 -17.65 -22.34
N TYR A 216 -13.25 -17.62 -21.07
CA TYR A 216 -13.16 -16.40 -20.27
C TYR A 216 -11.82 -16.33 -19.52
N ILE A 217 -11.30 -15.11 -19.36
CA ILE A 217 -10.27 -14.84 -18.36
C ILE A 217 -10.98 -14.57 -17.02
N VAL A 218 -10.75 -15.43 -16.04
CA VAL A 218 -11.38 -15.37 -14.71
C VAL A 218 -10.32 -15.11 -13.66
N TYR A 219 -10.38 -13.98 -13.00
CA TYR A 219 -9.37 -13.60 -12.02
C TYR A 219 -9.92 -12.75 -10.87
N LYS A 220 -9.20 -12.71 -9.75
CA LYS A 220 -9.44 -11.77 -8.66
C LYS A 220 -8.36 -10.69 -8.69
N ARG A 221 -8.77 -9.42 -8.55
CA ARG A 221 -7.80 -8.31 -8.54
C ARG A 221 -6.79 -8.46 -7.41
N GLN A 222 -5.51 -8.35 -7.72
CA GLN A 222 -4.42 -8.49 -6.75
C GLN A 222 -4.56 -7.52 -5.56
N LYS A 223 -5.05 -6.29 -5.81
CA LYS A 223 -5.23 -5.26 -4.77
C LYS A 223 -6.19 -5.69 -3.65
N ILE A 224 -7.17 -6.52 -3.96
CA ILE A 224 -8.26 -6.88 -3.02
C ILE A 224 -8.38 -8.38 -2.81
N LYS A 225 -7.47 -9.20 -3.34
CA LYS A 225 -7.55 -10.67 -3.31
C LYS A 225 -7.67 -11.28 -1.91
N HIS A 226 -7.14 -10.57 -0.90
CA HIS A 226 -7.18 -11.01 0.50
C HIS A 226 -8.45 -10.60 1.26
N GLN A 227 -9.33 -9.80 0.63
CA GLN A 227 -10.60 -9.43 1.26
C GLN A 227 -11.58 -10.60 1.21
N LYS A 228 -12.42 -10.72 2.24
CA LYS A 228 -13.50 -11.71 2.27
C LYS A 228 -14.54 -11.37 1.19
N ASN A 229 -15.10 -12.40 0.56
CA ASN A 229 -16.21 -12.28 -0.41
C ASN A 229 -15.88 -11.52 -1.72
N VAL A 230 -14.61 -11.47 -2.14
CA VAL A 230 -14.25 -10.93 -3.45
C VAL A 230 -14.74 -11.86 -4.56
N LYS A 231 -15.67 -11.36 -5.36
CA LYS A 231 -16.13 -12.08 -6.58
C LYS A 231 -15.04 -11.99 -7.66
N PRO A 232 -14.79 -13.07 -8.41
CA PRO A 232 -13.90 -13.03 -9.56
C PRO A 232 -14.50 -12.17 -10.68
N ILE A 233 -13.63 -11.50 -11.40
CA ILE A 233 -13.97 -10.80 -12.65
C ILE A 233 -13.89 -11.83 -13.78
N GLN A 234 -14.86 -11.80 -14.67
CA GLN A 234 -14.93 -12.66 -15.86
C GLN A 234 -14.89 -11.78 -17.10
N ILE A 235 -13.92 -12.00 -17.96
CA ILE A 235 -13.75 -11.26 -19.21
C ILE A 235 -13.80 -12.25 -20.35
N PRO A 236 -14.71 -12.08 -21.35
CA PRO A 236 -14.76 -12.97 -22.51
C PRO A 236 -13.42 -12.95 -23.25
N LEU A 237 -12.90 -14.12 -23.58
CA LEU A 237 -11.68 -14.26 -24.38
C LEU A 237 -12.00 -14.09 -25.86
N THR A 238 -12.04 -12.81 -26.29
CA THR A 238 -12.37 -12.42 -27.67
C THR A 238 -11.24 -12.76 -28.66
N GLY A 239 -11.51 -12.71 -29.97
CA GLY A 239 -10.50 -12.91 -31.01
C GLY A 239 -9.28 -12.02 -30.83
N ASN A 240 -9.47 -10.72 -30.57
CA ASN A 240 -8.37 -9.78 -30.34
C ASN A 240 -7.46 -10.20 -29.15
N LEU A 241 -8.06 -10.69 -28.07
CA LEU A 241 -7.29 -11.17 -26.91
C LEU A 241 -6.53 -12.46 -27.23
N LYS A 242 -7.15 -13.38 -28.01
CA LYS A 242 -6.50 -14.62 -28.48
C LYS A 242 -5.30 -14.31 -29.38
N GLU A 243 -5.44 -13.38 -30.32
CA GLU A 243 -4.37 -12.93 -31.21
C GLU A 243 -3.20 -12.33 -30.41
N ILE A 244 -3.47 -11.52 -29.40
CA ILE A 244 -2.44 -10.94 -28.56
C ILE A 244 -1.71 -12.01 -27.74
N LEU A 245 -2.44 -12.96 -27.15
CA LEU A 245 -1.85 -14.05 -26.38
C LEU A 245 -1.01 -14.95 -27.29
N GLU A 246 -1.48 -15.25 -28.49
CA GLU A 246 -0.73 -16.02 -29.47
C GLU A 246 0.53 -15.27 -29.94
N TRP A 247 0.43 -13.96 -30.17
CA TRP A 247 1.60 -13.15 -30.50
C TRP A 247 2.67 -13.25 -29.41
N PHE A 248 2.29 -13.13 -28.11
CA PHE A 248 3.23 -13.28 -27.01
C PHE A 248 3.83 -14.68 -26.95
N ARG A 249 3.03 -15.72 -27.20
CA ARG A 249 3.48 -17.11 -27.21
C ARG A 249 4.56 -17.35 -28.30
N VAL A 250 4.43 -16.72 -29.43
CA VAL A 250 5.33 -16.92 -30.61
C VAL A 250 6.58 -16.02 -30.46
N ASN A 251 6.41 -14.77 -30.06
CA ASN A 251 7.47 -13.75 -30.14
C ASN A 251 8.20 -13.49 -28.84
N THR A 252 7.81 -14.14 -27.73
CA THR A 252 8.44 -13.91 -26.42
C THR A 252 8.62 -15.22 -25.67
N LEU A 253 9.48 -15.17 -24.63
CA LEU A 253 9.63 -16.30 -23.71
C LEU A 253 8.65 -16.13 -22.54
N LEU A 254 7.72 -17.06 -22.40
CA LEU A 254 6.83 -17.16 -21.26
C LEU A 254 7.49 -17.98 -20.16
N THR A 255 7.40 -17.50 -18.92
CA THR A 255 7.93 -18.19 -17.73
C THR A 255 6.82 -19.03 -17.11
N GLY A 256 7.06 -20.32 -16.90
CA GLY A 256 6.10 -21.23 -16.26
C GLY A 256 4.72 -21.16 -16.92
N ASP A 257 3.69 -20.98 -16.10
CA ASP A 257 2.30 -20.93 -16.54
C ASP A 257 1.75 -19.53 -16.79
N TYR A 258 2.60 -18.48 -16.73
CA TYR A 258 2.14 -17.12 -16.99
C TYR A 258 1.61 -16.95 -18.42
N LEU A 259 0.48 -16.23 -18.56
CA LEU A 259 -0.12 -15.92 -19.88
C LEU A 259 0.63 -14.81 -20.61
N LEU A 260 1.29 -13.91 -19.88
CA LEU A 260 1.94 -12.73 -20.41
C LEU A 260 3.41 -12.69 -19.96
N PRO A 261 4.33 -12.20 -20.78
CA PRO A 261 5.78 -12.21 -20.51
C PRO A 261 6.22 -11.07 -19.59
N VAL A 262 5.41 -10.76 -18.56
CA VAL A 262 5.73 -9.72 -17.58
C VAL A 262 6.74 -10.25 -16.57
N VAL A 263 6.52 -11.47 -16.10
CA VAL A 263 7.44 -12.16 -15.18
C VAL A 263 8.42 -12.99 -16.00
N SER A 264 9.72 -12.74 -15.83
CA SER A 264 10.77 -13.34 -16.68
C SER A 264 11.55 -14.48 -16.01
N ARG A 265 11.29 -14.78 -14.75
CA ARG A 265 11.90 -15.87 -13.96
C ARG A 265 10.97 -16.28 -12.82
N ASP A 266 11.29 -17.40 -12.21
CA ASP A 266 10.54 -17.95 -11.06
C ASP A 266 10.83 -17.15 -9.77
N TYR A 267 10.32 -15.93 -9.73
CA TYR A 267 10.41 -15.07 -8.55
C TYR A 267 9.22 -15.29 -7.62
N THR A 268 9.47 -15.17 -6.32
CA THR A 268 8.43 -15.28 -5.28
C THR A 268 8.49 -14.10 -4.29
N GLY A 269 7.43 -13.89 -3.53
CA GLY A 269 7.37 -12.92 -2.45
C GLY A 269 7.75 -11.50 -2.86
N GLU A 270 8.63 -10.89 -2.06
CA GLU A 270 9.06 -9.50 -2.27
C GLU A 270 9.86 -9.31 -3.56
N THR A 271 10.64 -10.32 -3.96
CA THR A 271 11.42 -10.27 -5.21
C THR A 271 10.50 -10.21 -6.42
N LEU A 272 9.44 -11.00 -6.46
CA LEU A 272 8.41 -10.93 -7.51
C LEU A 272 7.74 -9.55 -7.53
N TYR A 273 7.38 -9.01 -6.38
CA TYR A 273 6.78 -7.68 -6.28
C TYR A 273 7.71 -6.59 -6.85
N LYS A 274 8.99 -6.59 -6.48
CA LYS A 274 10.00 -5.65 -6.99
C LYS A 274 10.17 -5.80 -8.51
N HIS A 275 10.27 -7.04 -9.00
CA HIS A 275 10.38 -7.33 -10.43
C HIS A 275 9.20 -6.76 -11.22
N ILE A 276 7.96 -7.05 -10.81
CA ILE A 276 6.75 -6.53 -11.48
C ILE A 276 6.73 -5.00 -11.48
N ARG A 277 7.14 -4.37 -10.38
CA ARG A 277 7.21 -2.92 -10.27
C ARG A 277 8.24 -2.30 -11.23
N ASP A 278 9.38 -2.95 -11.40
CA ASP A 278 10.41 -2.49 -12.35
C ASP A 278 9.98 -2.70 -13.80
N ARG A 279 9.29 -3.81 -14.10
CA ARG A 279 8.66 -4.04 -15.42
C ARG A 279 7.60 -2.99 -15.71
N TYR A 280 6.78 -2.62 -14.72
CA TYR A 280 5.80 -1.54 -14.87
C TYR A 280 6.44 -0.18 -15.17
N ARG A 281 7.54 0.16 -14.50
CA ARG A 281 8.28 1.40 -14.79
C ARG A 281 8.78 1.45 -16.24
N ARG A 282 9.34 0.36 -16.74
CA ARG A 282 9.80 0.24 -18.14
C ARG A 282 8.63 0.34 -19.10
N TYR A 283 7.57 -0.40 -18.85
CA TYR A 283 6.33 -0.35 -19.63
C TYR A 283 5.77 1.08 -19.69
N SER A 284 5.65 1.77 -18.56
CA SER A 284 5.15 3.15 -18.51
C SER A 284 6.06 4.14 -19.24
N LYS A 285 7.38 3.95 -19.20
CA LYS A 285 8.33 4.76 -19.97
C LYS A 285 8.16 4.54 -21.49
N ASN A 286 8.04 3.29 -21.89
CA ASN A 286 7.88 2.95 -23.31
C ASN A 286 6.53 3.44 -23.87
N LEU A 287 5.45 3.35 -23.07
CA LEU A 287 4.14 3.92 -23.46
C LEU A 287 4.21 5.43 -23.69
N LYS A 288 4.95 6.16 -22.86
CA LYS A 288 5.13 7.60 -23.05
C LYS A 288 5.90 7.89 -24.32
N ALA A 289 7.00 7.19 -24.56
CA ALA A 289 7.77 7.34 -25.81
C ALA A 289 6.91 7.04 -27.05
N MET A 290 6.12 5.96 -27.02
CA MET A 290 5.21 5.61 -28.11
C MET A 290 4.11 6.67 -28.35
N ALA A 291 3.72 7.41 -27.34
CA ALA A 291 2.72 8.48 -27.45
C ALA A 291 3.31 9.81 -27.95
N GLU A 292 4.64 9.94 -27.96
CA GLU A 292 5.38 11.10 -28.47
C GLU A 292 5.78 10.91 -29.94
N GLU A 293 5.78 9.67 -30.46
CA GLU A 293 5.97 9.30 -31.87
C GLU A 293 4.66 9.48 -32.67
#